data_46f9196f1c997bf8998aae64f1acd824
#
_entry.id   46f9196f1c997bf8998aae64f1acd824
#
_cell.length_a   1.000
_cell.length_b   1.000
_cell.length_c   1.000
_cell.angle_alpha   90.00
_cell.angle_beta   90.00
_cell.angle_gamma   90.00
#
_symmetry.space_group_name_H-M   'P 1'
#
loop_
_entity.id
_entity.type
_entity.pdbx_description
1 polymer ?
#
loop_
_entity_poly.entity_id
_entity_poly.type
_entity_poly.pdbx_seq_one_letter_code
_entity_poly.pdbx_strand_id
1 'polypeptide(L)'
;MPYEKIGKNDPVCIADEVPFEIPESWEWCRIGELFFLQAGKNISSSSISEKPFANAIPCYGGNGIRGYVKSSNRSGDYPIIGRQGALCGNINRATGDFYATEHAVCVTTFSNTNVSWACVFLKALNLNQYATATAQPGLAVGTINRVLIPVPPVTEQRRITEKLYLLEPLLASYESTHDLIINQQHDFPEQLKKSILQEAVQGKLVSQDPTDEPASVLLERICAEKEQLIKSGKIKRDKHESVIFRRDNS
;
A
#
# COMPACT_ATOMS: atom_id res chain seq x y z
N MET A 1 19.30 33.55 2.21
CA MET A 1 19.48 32.52 3.24
C MET A 1 18.38 32.70 4.28
N PRO A 2 17.66 31.66 4.71
CA PRO A 2 16.62 31.77 5.73
C PRO A 2 17.23 31.86 7.15
N TYR A 3 16.65 32.74 7.97
CA TYR A 3 17.01 32.93 9.37
C TYR A 3 15.78 32.78 10.26
N GLU A 4 15.95 32.16 11.41
CA GLU A 4 14.91 32.04 12.43
C GLU A 4 15.27 32.88 13.65
N LYS A 5 14.30 33.62 14.20
CA LYS A 5 14.45 34.37 15.45
C LYS A 5 13.48 33.85 16.48
N ILE A 6 13.98 33.33 17.59
CA ILE A 6 13.17 32.83 18.69
C ILE A 6 13.21 33.83 19.85
N GLY A 7 12.08 34.49 20.10
CA GLY A 7 11.94 35.45 21.19
C GLY A 7 12.86 36.65 21.05
N LYS A 8 13.71 36.90 22.06
CA LYS A 8 14.68 38.01 22.10
C LYS A 8 16.10 37.62 21.65
N ASN A 9 16.31 36.37 21.26
CA ASN A 9 17.60 35.87 20.84
C ASN A 9 18.01 36.45 19.47
N ASP A 10 19.30 36.43 19.17
CA ASP A 10 19.78 36.81 17.85
C ASP A 10 19.28 35.80 16.78
N PRO A 11 19.06 36.28 15.55
CA PRO A 11 18.66 35.41 14.46
C PRO A 11 19.70 34.33 14.15
N VAL A 12 19.27 33.09 14.00
CA VAL A 12 20.11 31.93 13.64
C VAL A 12 19.82 31.54 12.19
N CYS A 13 20.85 31.25 11.41
CA CYS A 13 20.68 30.72 10.06
C CYS A 13 20.16 29.30 10.14
N ILE A 14 19.05 29.02 9.40
CA ILE A 14 18.43 27.69 9.31
C ILE A 14 18.55 27.10 7.90
N ALA A 15 19.53 27.57 7.11
CA ALA A 15 19.70 27.08 5.72
C ALA A 15 19.92 25.57 5.64
N ASP A 16 20.60 24.98 6.63
CA ASP A 16 20.85 23.54 6.71
C ASP A 16 19.59 22.70 7.07
N GLU A 17 18.57 23.37 7.62
CA GLU A 17 17.29 22.71 7.95
C GLU A 17 16.27 22.77 6.80
N VAL A 18 16.48 23.66 5.82
CA VAL A 18 15.56 23.85 4.69
C VAL A 18 15.89 22.83 3.59
N PRO A 19 14.97 21.89 3.30
CA PRO A 19 15.29 20.76 2.44
C PRO A 19 15.32 21.08 0.93
N PHE A 20 14.67 22.18 0.49
CA PHE A 20 14.56 22.59 -0.92
C PHE A 20 14.16 24.06 -1.03
N GLU A 21 14.34 24.63 -2.21
CA GLU A 21 13.88 25.97 -2.55
C GLU A 21 12.37 26.02 -2.76
N ILE A 22 11.71 27.09 -2.32
CA ILE A 22 10.29 27.36 -2.49
C ILE A 22 10.07 28.57 -3.38
N PRO A 23 8.89 28.71 -4.04
CA PRO A 23 8.54 29.93 -4.80
C PRO A 23 8.60 31.19 -3.93
N GLU A 24 8.90 32.35 -4.53
CA GLU A 24 9.00 33.62 -3.81
C GLU A 24 7.74 34.03 -3.04
N SER A 25 6.59 33.53 -3.46
CA SER A 25 5.30 33.77 -2.79
C SER A 25 5.02 32.86 -1.60
N TRP A 26 5.91 31.87 -1.32
CA TRP A 26 5.76 30.93 -0.23
C TRP A 26 6.71 31.29 0.92
N GLU A 27 6.35 30.84 2.10
CA GLU A 27 7.18 31.04 3.30
C GLU A 27 7.44 29.72 4.03
N TRP A 28 8.62 29.58 4.61
CA TRP A 28 8.89 28.50 5.57
C TRP A 28 8.39 28.89 6.95
N CYS A 29 7.68 27.97 7.61
CA CYS A 29 7.14 28.18 8.94
C CYS A 29 7.32 26.91 9.79
N ARG A 30 7.40 27.03 11.12
CA ARG A 30 7.31 25.89 12.02
C ARG A 30 5.85 25.46 12.13
N ILE A 31 5.60 24.13 12.18
CA ILE A 31 4.23 23.59 12.32
C ILE A 31 3.52 24.21 13.52
N GLY A 32 4.21 24.38 14.66
CA GLY A 32 3.64 24.97 15.86
C GLY A 32 3.30 26.46 15.78
N GLU A 33 3.85 27.19 14.81
CA GLU A 33 3.50 28.58 14.52
C GLU A 33 2.25 28.67 13.61
N LEU A 34 2.13 27.70 12.68
CA LEU A 34 1.04 27.67 11.72
C LEU A 34 -0.23 27.05 12.28
N PHE A 35 -0.09 26.04 13.12
CA PHE A 35 -1.19 25.23 13.66
C PHE A 35 -1.15 25.13 15.18
N PHE A 36 -2.31 24.88 15.79
CA PHE A 36 -2.37 24.47 17.19
C PHE A 36 -2.58 22.96 17.27
N LEU A 37 -1.61 22.26 17.87
CA LEU A 37 -1.61 20.81 18.00
C LEU A 37 -2.02 20.40 19.41
N GLN A 38 -3.07 19.61 19.52
CA GLN A 38 -3.57 19.12 20.80
C GLN A 38 -3.89 17.63 20.75
N ALA A 39 -3.24 16.83 21.61
CA ALA A 39 -3.62 15.44 21.80
C ALA A 39 -5.05 15.34 22.38
N GLY A 40 -5.76 14.29 21.98
CA GLY A 40 -7.08 13.99 22.50
C GLY A 40 -7.04 13.50 23.95
N LYS A 41 -8.14 12.89 24.39
CA LYS A 41 -8.31 12.42 25.77
C LYS A 41 -8.31 10.91 25.84
N ASN A 42 -7.76 10.40 26.96
CA ASN A 42 -7.81 8.96 27.23
C ASN A 42 -9.27 8.48 27.35
N ILE A 43 -9.52 7.28 26.85
CA ILE A 43 -10.80 6.58 26.95
C ILE A 43 -10.55 5.10 27.20
N SER A 44 -11.38 4.51 28.06
CA SER A 44 -11.31 3.06 28.32
C SER A 44 -11.65 2.27 27.05
N SER A 45 -10.87 1.23 26.77
CA SER A 45 -11.12 0.32 25.63
C SER A 45 -12.51 -0.34 25.71
N SER A 46 -13.05 -0.55 26.92
CA SER A 46 -14.41 -1.06 27.12
C SER A 46 -15.52 -0.11 26.67
N SER A 47 -15.21 1.18 26.52
CA SER A 47 -16.15 2.21 26.03
C SER A 47 -16.12 2.37 24.50
N ILE A 48 -15.24 1.67 23.79
CA ILE A 48 -15.09 1.71 22.35
C ILE A 48 -15.69 0.44 21.74
N SER A 49 -16.70 0.60 20.88
CA SER A 49 -17.28 -0.49 20.10
C SER A 49 -16.51 -0.67 18.80
N GLU A 50 -16.20 -1.91 18.42
CA GLU A 50 -15.58 -2.20 17.12
C GLU A 50 -16.54 -1.96 15.95
N LYS A 51 -17.84 -2.15 16.17
CA LYS A 51 -18.87 -1.98 15.14
C LYS A 51 -19.69 -0.72 15.40
N PRO A 52 -20.12 -0.02 14.34
CA PRO A 52 -21.01 1.15 14.48
C PRO A 52 -22.38 0.72 15.03
N PHE A 53 -23.00 1.57 15.81
CA PHE A 53 -24.35 1.44 16.36
C PHE A 53 -25.14 2.73 16.08
N ALA A 54 -26.43 2.78 16.43
CA ALA A 54 -27.26 3.97 16.21
C ALA A 54 -26.65 5.22 16.88
N ASN A 55 -26.46 6.28 16.12
CA ASN A 55 -25.79 7.53 16.54
C ASN A 55 -24.35 7.34 17.03
N ALA A 56 -23.66 6.32 16.51
CA ALA A 56 -22.28 6.07 16.86
C ALA A 56 -21.34 7.17 16.32
N ILE A 57 -20.42 7.62 17.15
CA ILE A 57 -19.44 8.65 16.85
C ILE A 57 -18.08 7.98 16.60
N PRO A 58 -17.37 8.29 15.48
CA PRO A 58 -16.08 7.70 15.21
C PRO A 58 -15.04 8.12 16.26
N CYS A 59 -14.26 7.15 16.73
CA CYS A 59 -13.20 7.33 17.71
C CYS A 59 -11.84 7.15 17.00
N TYR A 60 -11.05 8.21 16.94
CA TYR A 60 -9.73 8.22 16.29
C TYR A 60 -8.62 7.87 17.27
N GLY A 61 -7.77 6.95 16.85
CA GLY A 61 -6.54 6.55 17.55
C GLY A 61 -5.28 6.94 16.77
N GLY A 62 -4.17 6.26 17.04
CA GLY A 62 -2.88 6.52 16.39
C GLY A 62 -2.82 6.20 14.90
N ASN A 63 -3.80 5.46 14.38
CA ASN A 63 -3.84 5.05 12.97
C ASN A 63 -5.26 5.14 12.37
N GLY A 64 -5.93 6.27 12.57
CA GLY A 64 -7.29 6.47 12.08
C GLY A 64 -8.36 5.98 13.04
N ILE A 65 -9.50 5.53 12.50
CA ILE A 65 -10.66 5.11 13.29
C ILE A 65 -10.32 3.81 14.04
N ARG A 66 -10.32 3.87 15.36
CA ARG A 66 -10.12 2.73 16.27
C ARG A 66 -11.44 1.99 16.57
N GLY A 67 -12.57 2.66 16.42
CA GLY A 67 -13.90 2.16 16.70
C GLY A 67 -14.90 3.30 16.88
N TYR A 68 -15.94 3.04 17.65
CA TYR A 68 -17.09 3.97 17.80
C TYR A 68 -17.44 4.16 19.27
N VAL A 69 -17.87 5.39 19.61
CA VAL A 69 -18.23 5.79 20.97
C VAL A 69 -19.58 6.51 21.01
N LYS A 70 -20.12 6.72 22.21
CA LYS A 70 -21.42 7.39 22.42
C LYS A 70 -21.35 8.91 22.45
N SER A 71 -20.16 9.48 22.71
CA SER A 71 -20.00 10.95 22.84
C SER A 71 -18.74 11.43 22.14
N SER A 72 -18.79 12.62 21.56
CA SER A 72 -17.65 13.30 20.96
C SER A 72 -16.85 14.09 22.01
N ASN A 73 -15.60 14.36 21.71
CA ASN A 73 -14.81 15.38 22.42
C ASN A 73 -14.31 16.49 21.48
N ARG A 74 -14.64 16.37 20.19
CA ARG A 74 -14.34 17.34 19.13
C ARG A 74 -15.49 17.38 18.14
N SER A 75 -15.65 18.54 17.50
CA SER A 75 -16.57 18.75 16.37
C SER A 75 -15.93 19.71 15.38
N GLY A 76 -16.02 19.42 14.09
CA GLY A 76 -15.45 20.23 13.01
C GLY A 76 -14.68 19.42 11.99
N ASP A 77 -13.69 20.03 11.34
CA ASP A 77 -12.87 19.44 10.28
C ASP A 77 -11.40 19.60 10.65
N TYR A 78 -10.72 18.49 10.92
CA TYR A 78 -9.38 18.48 11.48
C TYR A 78 -8.48 17.45 10.79
N PRO A 79 -7.23 17.82 10.44
CA PRO A 79 -6.18 16.84 10.28
C PRO A 79 -5.90 16.16 11.63
N ILE A 80 -5.73 14.85 11.62
CA ILE A 80 -5.40 14.04 12.80
C ILE A 80 -4.06 13.39 12.58
N ILE A 81 -3.10 13.64 13.47
CA ILE A 81 -1.77 13.00 13.44
C ILE A 81 -1.75 11.86 14.46
N GLY A 82 -1.43 10.67 14.00
CA GLY A 82 -1.16 9.53 14.89
C GLY A 82 0.17 9.72 15.61
N ARG A 83 0.18 9.59 16.95
CA ARG A 83 1.41 9.84 17.72
C ARG A 83 2.04 8.63 18.35
N GLN A 84 1.47 7.44 18.19
CA GLN A 84 1.98 6.23 18.85
C GLN A 84 1.79 4.98 18.00
N GLY A 85 2.74 4.02 18.13
CA GLY A 85 2.76 2.77 17.40
C GLY A 85 3.55 2.83 16.09
N ALA A 86 3.63 1.71 15.37
CA ALA A 86 4.42 1.57 14.14
C ALA A 86 4.03 2.56 13.02
N LEU A 87 2.79 3.05 13.04
CA LEU A 87 2.27 4.02 12.07
C LEU A 87 2.15 5.44 12.66
N CYS A 88 2.94 5.76 13.71
CA CYS A 88 2.98 7.15 14.21
C CYS A 88 3.45 8.10 13.10
N GLY A 89 2.90 9.31 13.07
CA GLY A 89 3.09 10.26 11.98
C GLY A 89 2.09 10.10 10.82
N ASN A 90 1.26 9.04 10.81
CA ASN A 90 0.19 8.90 9.83
C ASN A 90 -0.85 10.01 9.98
N ILE A 91 -1.32 10.53 8.85
CA ILE A 91 -2.29 11.65 8.80
C ILE A 91 -3.64 11.11 8.34
N ASN A 92 -4.65 11.39 9.16
CA ASN A 92 -6.06 11.15 8.86
C ASN A 92 -6.83 12.47 8.86
N ARG A 93 -8.05 12.48 8.35
CA ARG A 93 -8.97 13.61 8.44
C ARG A 93 -10.22 13.18 9.19
N ALA A 94 -10.61 13.97 10.22
CA ALA A 94 -11.85 13.79 10.95
C ALA A 94 -12.78 14.94 10.62
N THR A 95 -14.04 14.62 10.32
CA THR A 95 -15.10 15.60 9.99
C THR A 95 -16.34 15.37 10.84
N GLY A 96 -17.04 16.46 11.20
CA GLY A 96 -18.23 16.38 12.05
C GLY A 96 -17.88 16.09 13.51
N ASP A 97 -18.74 15.37 14.21
CA ASP A 97 -18.50 14.96 15.58
C ASP A 97 -17.62 13.71 15.66
N PHE A 98 -16.55 13.79 16.43
CA PHE A 98 -15.64 12.66 16.63
C PHE A 98 -15.02 12.66 18.04
N TYR A 99 -14.46 11.55 18.43
CA TYR A 99 -13.64 11.43 19.63
C TYR A 99 -12.18 11.22 19.24
N ALA A 100 -11.29 12.10 19.70
CA ALA A 100 -9.86 11.92 19.57
C ALA A 100 -9.30 11.32 20.87
N THR A 101 -8.61 10.18 20.77
CA THR A 101 -7.91 9.57 21.91
C THR A 101 -6.58 10.26 22.16
N GLU A 102 -5.90 9.93 23.26
CA GLU A 102 -4.58 10.43 23.61
C GLU A 102 -3.49 10.11 22.56
N HIS A 103 -3.76 9.13 21.69
CA HIS A 103 -2.88 8.73 20.59
C HIS A 103 -3.15 9.47 19.27
N ALA A 104 -4.16 10.32 19.25
CA ALA A 104 -4.57 11.14 18.11
C ALA A 104 -4.34 12.62 18.44
N VAL A 105 -3.51 13.31 17.67
CA VAL A 105 -3.28 14.75 17.79
C VAL A 105 -4.14 15.48 16.78
N CYS A 106 -5.07 16.31 17.27
CA CYS A 106 -5.88 17.19 16.43
C CYS A 106 -5.07 18.43 16.05
N VAL A 107 -5.09 18.77 14.77
CA VAL A 107 -4.43 19.94 14.20
C VAL A 107 -5.47 21.01 13.94
N THR A 108 -5.48 22.06 14.73
CA THR A 108 -6.37 23.22 14.53
C THR A 108 -5.73 24.17 13.51
N THR A 109 -6.46 24.48 12.45
CA THR A 109 -6.05 25.47 11.43
C THR A 109 -6.64 26.83 11.73
N PHE A 110 -5.97 27.91 11.29
CA PHE A 110 -6.39 29.30 11.49
C PHE A 110 -6.48 30.06 10.17
N SER A 111 -7.10 31.23 10.19
CA SER A 111 -7.11 32.20 9.09
C SER A 111 -7.50 31.62 7.72
N ASN A 112 -8.52 30.75 7.69
CA ASN A 112 -9.00 30.07 6.47
C ASN A 112 -7.96 29.19 5.77
N THR A 113 -6.91 28.75 6.48
CA THR A 113 -5.98 27.74 6.00
C THR A 113 -6.76 26.50 5.55
N ASN A 114 -6.49 26.01 4.34
CA ASN A 114 -7.22 24.89 3.77
C ASN A 114 -6.87 23.57 4.48
N VAL A 115 -7.87 22.92 5.10
CA VAL A 115 -7.68 21.67 5.85
C VAL A 115 -7.19 20.54 4.94
N SER A 116 -7.68 20.44 3.71
CA SER A 116 -7.22 19.43 2.75
C SER A 116 -5.75 19.63 2.40
N TRP A 117 -5.32 20.89 2.19
CA TRP A 117 -3.91 21.22 2.00
C TRP A 117 -3.08 20.82 3.23
N ALA A 118 -3.54 21.15 4.43
CA ALA A 118 -2.84 20.78 5.67
C ALA A 118 -2.68 19.26 5.79
N CYS A 119 -3.70 18.47 5.48
CA CYS A 119 -3.61 17.01 5.46
C CYS A 119 -2.56 16.50 4.49
N VAL A 120 -2.56 17.01 3.25
CA VAL A 120 -1.62 16.58 2.20
C VAL A 120 -0.18 16.94 2.57
N PHE A 121 0.06 18.17 3.00
CA PHE A 121 1.41 18.63 3.33
C PHE A 121 1.96 17.95 4.59
N LEU A 122 1.15 17.79 5.63
CA LEU A 122 1.55 17.02 6.81
C LEU A 122 1.88 15.56 6.46
N LYS A 123 1.12 14.94 5.54
CA LYS A 123 1.41 13.60 5.04
C LYS A 123 2.72 13.54 4.26
N ALA A 124 2.99 14.53 3.40
CA ALA A 124 4.21 14.62 2.61
C ALA A 124 5.47 14.80 3.48
N LEU A 125 5.35 15.45 4.66
CA LEU A 125 6.46 15.61 5.59
C LEU A 125 6.96 14.30 6.21
N ASN A 126 6.23 13.18 6.05
CA ASN A 126 6.61 11.88 6.62
C ASN A 126 7.05 11.99 8.10
N LEU A 127 6.13 12.45 8.95
CA LEU A 127 6.42 12.77 10.35
C LEU A 127 6.96 11.58 11.16
N ASN A 128 6.83 10.34 10.66
CA ASN A 128 7.37 9.14 11.29
C ASN A 128 8.91 9.22 11.46
N GLN A 129 9.62 9.91 10.56
CA GLN A 129 11.07 10.10 10.65
C GLN A 129 11.52 10.80 11.94
N TYR A 130 10.63 11.54 12.61
CA TYR A 130 10.90 12.23 13.88
C TYR A 130 10.47 11.45 15.10
N ALA A 131 10.00 10.21 14.92
CA ALA A 131 9.58 9.36 16.03
C ALA A 131 10.78 8.87 16.84
N THR A 132 10.53 8.56 18.13
CA THR A 132 11.56 7.95 18.97
C THR A 132 11.91 6.54 18.49
N ALA A 133 13.21 6.23 18.41
CA ALA A 133 13.72 4.91 18.02
C ALA A 133 13.58 3.92 19.19
N THR A 134 12.37 3.47 19.48
CA THR A 134 12.05 2.50 20.54
C THR A 134 11.22 1.35 19.98
N ALA A 135 11.08 0.27 20.75
CA ALA A 135 10.21 -0.86 20.38
C ALA A 135 8.74 -0.43 20.16
N GLN A 136 8.32 0.67 20.79
CA GLN A 136 7.04 1.31 20.57
C GLN A 136 7.26 2.78 20.16
N PRO A 137 7.39 3.07 18.85
CA PRO A 137 7.65 4.43 18.37
C PRO A 137 6.60 5.42 18.87
N GLY A 138 7.05 6.60 19.27
CA GLY A 138 6.22 7.69 19.73
C GLY A 138 6.64 9.03 19.15
N LEU A 139 5.69 9.89 18.86
CA LEU A 139 5.89 11.21 18.30
C LEU A 139 5.35 12.27 19.25
N ALA A 140 6.26 13.03 19.86
CA ALA A 140 5.88 14.07 20.79
C ALA A 140 5.36 15.33 20.05
N VAL A 141 4.31 15.95 20.56
CA VAL A 141 3.75 17.20 20.00
C VAL A 141 4.82 18.29 19.90
N GLY A 142 5.69 18.42 20.91
CA GLY A 142 6.80 19.37 20.88
C GLY A 142 7.81 19.12 19.76
N THR A 143 8.01 17.87 19.34
CA THR A 143 8.85 17.53 18.20
C THR A 143 8.17 17.92 16.90
N ILE A 144 6.86 17.60 16.74
CA ILE A 144 6.09 17.99 15.57
C ILE A 144 6.09 19.50 15.38
N ASN A 145 5.88 20.26 16.46
CA ASN A 145 5.83 21.72 16.42
C ASN A 145 7.10 22.37 15.83
N ARG A 146 8.25 21.69 15.91
CA ARG A 146 9.54 22.21 15.41
C ARG A 146 9.81 21.89 13.93
N VAL A 147 9.01 21.01 13.32
CA VAL A 147 9.20 20.64 11.93
C VAL A 147 8.85 21.80 11.02
N LEU A 148 9.70 22.07 10.03
CA LEU A 148 9.44 23.07 8.98
C LEU A 148 8.40 22.58 8.00
N ILE A 149 7.52 23.50 7.59
CA ILE A 149 6.50 23.29 6.57
C ILE A 149 6.50 24.45 5.58
N PRO A 150 6.48 24.23 4.27
CA PRO A 150 6.35 25.30 3.29
C PRO A 150 4.88 25.73 3.18
N VAL A 151 4.63 27.04 3.25
CA VAL A 151 3.27 27.60 3.32
C VAL A 151 2.98 28.44 2.08
N PRO A 152 2.13 27.95 1.15
CA PRO A 152 1.64 28.74 0.01
C PRO A 152 0.55 29.73 0.43
N PRO A 153 0.30 30.76 -0.37
CA PRO A 153 -0.88 31.62 -0.22
C PRO A 153 -2.19 30.80 -0.19
N VAL A 154 -3.19 31.24 0.60
CA VAL A 154 -4.46 30.49 0.81
C VAL A 154 -5.16 30.11 -0.51
N THR A 155 -5.14 31.01 -1.49
CA THR A 155 -5.71 30.72 -2.83
C THR A 155 -4.96 29.62 -3.56
N GLU A 156 -3.65 29.54 -3.38
CA GLU A 156 -2.81 28.50 -3.98
C GLU A 156 -2.96 27.16 -3.25
N GLN A 157 -3.13 27.16 -1.93
CA GLN A 157 -3.48 25.95 -1.16
C GLN A 157 -4.71 25.25 -1.77
N ARG A 158 -5.75 26.02 -2.14
CA ARG A 158 -6.95 25.48 -2.79
C ARG A 158 -6.64 24.90 -4.17
N ARG A 159 -5.92 25.65 -5.03
CA ARG A 159 -5.54 25.17 -6.37
C ARG A 159 -4.70 23.90 -6.33
N ILE A 160 -3.79 23.79 -5.36
CA ILE A 160 -2.97 22.59 -5.15
C ILE A 160 -3.88 21.41 -4.80
N THR A 161 -4.78 21.56 -3.84
CA THR A 161 -5.68 20.49 -3.42
C THR A 161 -6.67 20.07 -4.51
N GLU A 162 -7.22 21.00 -5.26
CA GLU A 162 -8.09 20.72 -6.40
C GLU A 162 -7.34 19.93 -7.48
N LYS A 163 -6.08 20.31 -7.78
CA LYS A 163 -5.27 19.59 -8.76
C LYS A 163 -4.95 18.17 -8.30
N LEU A 164 -4.59 17.98 -7.03
CA LEU A 164 -4.33 16.66 -6.46
C LEU A 164 -5.58 15.77 -6.50
N TYR A 165 -6.75 16.32 -6.18
CA TYR A 165 -8.03 15.62 -6.28
C TYR A 165 -8.34 15.10 -7.68
N LEU A 166 -7.99 15.89 -8.72
CA LEU A 166 -8.16 15.48 -10.11
C LEU A 166 -7.15 14.40 -10.53
N LEU A 167 -5.96 14.36 -9.93
CA LEU A 167 -4.92 13.40 -10.25
C LEU A 167 -5.09 12.05 -9.51
N GLU A 168 -5.73 12.04 -8.34
CA GLU A 168 -5.89 10.85 -7.50
C GLU A 168 -6.50 9.65 -8.25
N PRO A 169 -7.63 9.76 -8.98
CA PRO A 169 -8.19 8.65 -9.74
C PRO A 169 -7.29 8.17 -10.88
N LEU A 170 -6.48 9.07 -11.48
CA LEU A 170 -5.52 8.70 -12.52
C LEU A 170 -4.36 7.89 -11.92
N LEU A 171 -3.88 8.27 -10.74
CA LEU A 171 -2.84 7.52 -10.02
C LEU A 171 -3.34 6.13 -9.62
N ALA A 172 -4.56 6.03 -9.09
CA ALA A 172 -5.16 4.74 -8.74
C ALA A 172 -5.33 3.82 -9.97
N SER A 173 -5.73 4.38 -11.12
CA SER A 173 -5.80 3.64 -12.39
C SER A 173 -4.43 3.18 -12.87
N TYR A 174 -3.42 4.04 -12.74
CA TYR A 174 -2.04 3.70 -13.08
C TYR A 174 -1.51 2.55 -12.21
N GLU A 175 -1.67 2.64 -10.89
CA GLU A 175 -1.25 1.60 -9.95
C GLU A 175 -1.88 0.25 -10.29
N SER A 176 -3.20 0.21 -10.52
CA SER A 176 -3.91 -1.03 -10.85
C SER A 176 -3.41 -1.64 -12.18
N THR A 177 -3.15 -0.81 -13.18
CA THR A 177 -2.65 -1.27 -14.49
C THR A 177 -1.20 -1.76 -14.38
N HIS A 178 -0.38 -1.07 -13.62
CA HIS A 178 1.00 -1.45 -13.36
C HIS A 178 1.09 -2.82 -12.66
N ASP A 179 0.26 -3.05 -11.64
CA ASP A 179 0.20 -4.32 -10.93
C ASP A 179 -0.24 -5.47 -11.84
N LEU A 180 -1.20 -5.23 -12.73
CA LEU A 180 -1.61 -6.22 -13.75
C LEU A 180 -0.44 -6.59 -14.68
N ILE A 181 0.32 -5.61 -15.15
CA ILE A 181 1.49 -5.84 -16.02
C ILE A 181 2.55 -6.67 -15.29
N ILE A 182 2.87 -6.33 -14.04
CA ILE A 182 3.87 -7.07 -13.24
C ILE A 182 3.41 -8.52 -13.04
N ASN A 183 2.16 -8.75 -12.68
CA ASN A 183 1.61 -10.09 -12.49
C ASN A 183 1.65 -10.90 -13.80
N GLN A 184 1.28 -10.29 -14.92
CA GLN A 184 1.38 -10.95 -16.23
C GLN A 184 2.82 -11.33 -16.60
N GLN A 185 3.77 -10.42 -16.37
CA GLN A 185 5.20 -10.70 -16.62
C GLN A 185 5.74 -11.84 -15.76
N HIS A 186 5.28 -11.93 -14.51
CA HIS A 186 5.67 -13.02 -13.61
C HIS A 186 5.11 -14.37 -14.07
N ASP A 187 3.86 -14.43 -14.49
CA ASP A 187 3.15 -15.67 -14.81
C ASP A 187 3.40 -16.15 -16.25
N PHE A 188 3.76 -15.23 -17.14
CA PHE A 188 3.93 -15.50 -18.58
C PHE A 188 4.91 -16.64 -18.89
N PRO A 189 6.10 -16.75 -18.27
CA PRO A 189 7.04 -17.84 -18.57
C PRO A 189 6.47 -19.23 -18.29
N GLU A 190 5.75 -19.38 -17.17
CA GLU A 190 5.12 -20.65 -16.81
C GLU A 190 3.93 -21.00 -17.71
N GLN A 191 3.13 -20.00 -18.09
CA GLN A 191 2.03 -20.19 -19.03
C GLN A 191 2.54 -20.55 -20.42
N LEU A 192 3.58 -19.89 -20.89
CA LEU A 192 4.23 -20.20 -22.18
C LEU A 192 4.78 -21.62 -22.18
N LYS A 193 5.51 -22.05 -21.14
CA LYS A 193 6.01 -23.39 -20.98
C LYS A 193 4.89 -24.44 -21.04
N LYS A 194 3.80 -24.22 -20.33
CA LYS A 194 2.61 -25.09 -20.35
C LYS A 194 2.01 -25.19 -21.75
N SER A 195 1.89 -24.06 -22.45
CA SER A 195 1.37 -24.02 -23.83
C SER A 195 2.25 -24.81 -24.79
N ILE A 196 3.58 -24.62 -24.73
CA ILE A 196 4.54 -25.37 -25.57
C ILE A 196 4.44 -26.85 -25.28
N LEU A 197 4.40 -27.28 -24.03
CA LEU A 197 4.24 -28.68 -23.66
C LEU A 197 2.92 -29.26 -24.15
N GLN A 198 1.83 -28.50 -24.11
CA GLN A 198 0.54 -28.93 -24.63
C GLN A 198 0.57 -29.15 -26.15
N GLU A 199 1.18 -28.24 -26.91
CA GLU A 199 1.37 -28.40 -28.36
C GLU A 199 2.25 -29.63 -28.67
N ALA A 200 3.30 -29.88 -27.88
CA ALA A 200 4.16 -31.05 -28.01
C ALA A 200 3.40 -32.35 -27.81
N VAL A 201 2.62 -32.44 -26.71
CA VAL A 201 1.81 -33.64 -26.39
C VAL A 201 0.71 -33.88 -27.43
N GLN A 202 0.18 -32.82 -28.06
CA GLN A 202 -0.82 -32.93 -29.13
C GLN A 202 -0.19 -33.26 -30.52
N GLY A 203 1.12 -33.34 -30.60
CA GLY A 203 1.85 -33.61 -31.88
C GLY A 203 1.80 -32.42 -32.86
N LYS A 204 1.59 -31.21 -32.36
CA LYS A 204 1.48 -29.99 -33.18
C LYS A 204 2.76 -29.15 -33.17
N LEU A 205 3.67 -29.39 -32.22
CA LEU A 205 4.89 -28.61 -32.05
C LEU A 205 5.87 -28.75 -33.21
N VAL A 206 5.93 -29.91 -33.78
CA VAL A 206 6.79 -30.22 -34.95
C VAL A 206 5.98 -30.78 -36.08
N SER A 207 6.41 -30.51 -37.33
CA SER A 207 5.77 -31.08 -38.50
C SER A 207 5.98 -32.61 -38.52
N GLN A 208 4.95 -33.35 -38.90
CA GLN A 208 5.04 -34.77 -39.07
C GLN A 208 5.87 -35.10 -40.37
N ASP A 209 6.84 -35.98 -40.29
CA ASP A 209 7.59 -36.44 -41.43
C ASP A 209 7.00 -37.79 -41.92
N PRO A 210 6.51 -37.86 -43.18
CA PRO A 210 5.95 -39.10 -43.73
C PRO A 210 6.98 -40.26 -43.87
N THR A 211 8.27 -39.93 -43.78
CA THR A 211 9.34 -40.93 -43.87
C THR A 211 9.71 -41.54 -42.52
N ASP A 212 9.19 -40.99 -41.44
CA ASP A 212 9.43 -41.53 -40.11
C ASP A 212 8.76 -42.89 -39.92
N GLU A 213 9.46 -43.76 -39.20
CA GLU A 213 8.94 -45.09 -38.86
C GLU A 213 7.66 -44.94 -38.00
N PRO A 214 6.57 -45.64 -38.37
CA PRO A 214 5.33 -45.58 -37.58
C PRO A 214 5.54 -46.06 -36.14
N ALA A 215 4.93 -45.36 -35.16
CA ALA A 215 5.05 -45.73 -33.75
C ALA A 215 4.58 -47.15 -33.42
N SER A 216 3.75 -47.78 -34.26
CA SER A 216 3.35 -49.19 -34.15
C SER A 216 4.55 -50.13 -34.19
N VAL A 217 5.52 -49.89 -35.09
CA VAL A 217 6.72 -50.71 -35.22
C VAL A 217 7.61 -50.58 -33.99
N LEU A 218 7.72 -49.38 -33.42
CA LEU A 218 8.42 -49.16 -32.15
C LEU A 218 7.74 -49.95 -31.01
N LEU A 219 6.41 -49.90 -30.93
CA LEU A 219 5.65 -50.65 -29.92
C LEU A 219 5.81 -52.16 -30.04
N GLU A 220 5.85 -52.71 -31.26
CA GLU A 220 6.12 -54.14 -31.50
C GLU A 220 7.52 -54.54 -30.99
N ARG A 221 8.55 -53.73 -31.25
CA ARG A 221 9.90 -53.96 -30.73
C ARG A 221 9.93 -53.92 -29.20
N ILE A 222 9.27 -52.95 -28.60
CA ILE A 222 9.18 -52.83 -27.13
C ILE A 222 8.47 -54.05 -26.53
N CYS A 223 7.39 -54.54 -27.13
CA CYS A 223 6.70 -55.75 -26.70
C CYS A 223 7.60 -56.98 -26.78
N ALA A 224 8.32 -57.17 -27.89
CA ALA A 224 9.25 -58.30 -28.05
C ALA A 224 10.38 -58.26 -27.02
N GLU A 225 10.95 -57.10 -26.76
CA GLU A 225 12.01 -56.91 -25.75
C GLU A 225 11.49 -57.21 -24.33
N LYS A 226 10.31 -56.70 -23.99
CA LYS A 226 9.65 -56.99 -22.69
C LYS A 226 9.41 -58.51 -22.51
N GLU A 227 8.91 -59.20 -23.53
CA GLU A 227 8.70 -60.66 -23.48
C GLU A 227 10.01 -61.42 -23.24
N GLN A 228 11.11 -61.00 -23.83
CA GLN A 228 12.43 -61.61 -23.59
C GLN A 228 12.90 -61.39 -22.14
N LEU A 229 12.68 -60.18 -21.59
CA LEU A 229 13.04 -59.88 -20.22
C LEU A 229 12.15 -60.64 -19.20
N ILE A 230 10.87 -60.83 -19.50
CA ILE A 230 9.99 -61.68 -18.71
C ILE A 230 10.46 -63.14 -18.73
N LYS A 231 10.76 -63.71 -19.91
CA LYS A 231 11.25 -65.09 -20.07
C LYS A 231 12.57 -65.32 -19.32
N SER A 232 13.44 -64.32 -19.29
CA SER A 232 14.70 -64.35 -18.56
C SER A 232 14.57 -64.11 -17.04
N GLY A 233 13.35 -63.86 -16.54
CA GLY A 233 13.07 -63.59 -15.13
C GLY A 233 13.54 -62.25 -14.61
N LYS A 234 13.98 -61.33 -15.51
CA LYS A 234 14.44 -59.99 -15.12
C LYS A 234 13.31 -59.04 -14.75
N ILE A 235 12.16 -59.19 -15.38
CA ILE A 235 10.94 -58.42 -15.04
C ILE A 235 9.74 -59.34 -14.86
N LYS A 236 8.73 -58.91 -14.08
CA LYS A 236 7.49 -59.67 -13.89
C LYS A 236 6.45 -59.19 -14.91
N ARG A 237 5.60 -60.11 -15.41
CA ARG A 237 4.47 -59.78 -16.26
C ARG A 237 3.46 -58.95 -15.47
N ASP A 238 3.01 -57.85 -16.07
CA ASP A 238 1.94 -57.05 -15.51
C ASP A 238 0.61 -57.81 -15.63
N LYS A 239 -0.19 -57.83 -14.58
CA LYS A 239 -1.52 -58.47 -14.55
C LYS A 239 -2.60 -57.63 -15.25
N HIS A 240 -2.29 -56.37 -15.58
CA HIS A 240 -3.22 -55.40 -16.19
C HIS A 240 -2.76 -55.00 -17.61
N GLU A 241 -2.03 -55.87 -18.32
CA GLU A 241 -1.69 -55.61 -19.71
C GLU A 241 -2.95 -55.31 -20.52
N SER A 242 -3.01 -54.17 -21.22
CA SER A 242 -4.09 -53.78 -22.10
C SER A 242 -3.56 -53.35 -23.46
N VAL A 243 -4.36 -53.60 -24.48
CA VAL A 243 -4.06 -53.19 -25.86
C VAL A 243 -5.11 -52.19 -26.31
N ILE A 244 -4.66 -51.00 -26.73
CA ILE A 244 -5.53 -49.97 -27.29
C ILE A 244 -5.49 -50.08 -28.80
N PHE A 245 -6.63 -50.28 -29.43
CA PHE A 245 -6.73 -50.36 -30.89
C PHE A 245 -7.84 -49.48 -31.44
N ARG A 246 -7.69 -49.00 -32.67
CA ARG A 246 -8.77 -48.30 -33.36
C ARG A 246 -9.71 -49.32 -33.95
N ARG A 247 -10.99 -49.16 -33.72
CA ARG A 247 -12.05 -49.93 -34.37
C ARG A 247 -12.53 -49.12 -35.57
N ASP A 248 -12.32 -49.60 -36.77
CA ASP A 248 -12.90 -49.01 -37.96
C ASP A 248 -14.41 -49.22 -37.88
N ASN A 249 -15.17 -48.12 -37.74
CA ASN A 249 -16.62 -48.16 -37.88
C ASN A 249 -16.92 -48.27 -39.38
N SER A 250 -17.23 -49.47 -39.84
CA SER A 250 -17.86 -49.74 -41.12
C SER A 250 -19.29 -49.27 -41.12
#